data_bd3a38ee50b017795b1b69131334ffd3
#
_entry.id   bd3a38ee50b017795b1b69131334ffd3
#
_cell.length_a   1.000
_cell.length_b   1.000
_cell.length_c   1.000
_cell.angle_alpha   90.00
_cell.angle_beta   90.00
_cell.angle_gamma   90.00
#
_symmetry.space_group_name_H-M   'P 1'
#
loop_
_entity.id
_entity.type
_entity.pdbx_description
1 polymer ?
#
loop_
_entity_poly.entity_id
_entity_poly.type
_entity_poly.pdbx_seq_one_letter_code
_entity_poly.pdbx_strand_id
1 'polypeptide(L)'
;GGGEAGLARTAAEGVAGELTIGFIRGYEQSRFSETLRSFHEAYPNISIHLLRENMSALYELLDNGTCDLAFNLSLYTQNYEDLKHRFLKQFPMMAVLYPGHTLAGESHLMYRDLAREDFIIMQPQGRSNDEAEEVLICYNKGGFIPNIVAREREVQTVLLEVSAGFGVAILPEYAVRHYRNARNLVVVPLLRADGSPEELDFEIAWRQSNPNPAIEKLLQWVETHEYVE
;
A
#
# COMPACT_ATOMS: atom_id res chain seq x y z
N GLY A 1 -11.21 -31.46 -22.55
CA GLY A 1 -10.70 -30.35 -21.78
C GLY A 1 -10.22 -29.12 -22.58
N GLY A 2 -10.05 -29.20 -23.92
CA GLY A 2 -9.56 -28.07 -24.69
C GLY A 2 -10.61 -27.06 -25.15
N GLY A 3 -11.88 -27.47 -25.18
CA GLY A 3 -12.96 -26.64 -25.71
C GLY A 3 -13.45 -25.57 -24.75
N GLU A 4 -13.54 -25.89 -23.47
CA GLU A 4 -14.04 -24.93 -22.46
C GLU A 4 -13.00 -23.81 -22.16
N ALA A 5 -11.72 -24.16 -22.12
CA ALA A 5 -10.65 -23.18 -21.94
C ALA A 5 -10.55 -22.22 -23.15
N GLY A 6 -10.77 -22.74 -24.37
CA GLY A 6 -10.79 -21.94 -25.59
C GLY A 6 -11.99 -21.00 -25.66
N LEU A 7 -13.18 -21.44 -25.24
CA LEU A 7 -14.39 -20.60 -25.20
C LEU A 7 -14.28 -19.50 -24.15
N ALA A 8 -13.77 -19.79 -22.95
CA ALA A 8 -13.55 -18.80 -21.89
C ALA A 8 -12.53 -17.74 -22.32
N ARG A 9 -11.45 -18.16 -22.99
CA ARG A 9 -10.42 -17.26 -23.51
C ARG A 9 -10.98 -16.34 -24.61
N THR A 10 -11.76 -16.87 -25.55
CA THR A 10 -12.40 -16.10 -26.60
C THR A 10 -13.40 -15.08 -26.04
N ALA A 11 -14.18 -15.48 -25.03
CA ALA A 11 -15.11 -14.58 -24.35
C ALA A 11 -14.38 -13.44 -23.62
N ALA A 12 -13.27 -13.75 -22.91
CA ALA A 12 -12.46 -12.76 -22.22
C ALA A 12 -11.76 -11.80 -23.18
N GLU A 13 -11.25 -12.29 -24.30
CA GLU A 13 -10.62 -11.48 -25.35
C GLU A 13 -11.60 -10.50 -26.00
N GLY A 14 -12.92 -10.81 -26.02
CA GLY A 14 -13.97 -9.93 -26.53
C GLY A 14 -14.36 -8.82 -25.58
N VAL A 15 -13.98 -8.87 -24.30
CA VAL A 15 -14.28 -7.81 -23.32
C VAL A 15 -13.30 -6.67 -23.50
N ALA A 16 -13.86 -5.48 -23.78
CA ALA A 16 -13.07 -4.25 -23.97
C ALA A 16 -13.52 -3.18 -22.99
N GLY A 17 -12.68 -2.21 -22.76
CA GLY A 17 -12.96 -1.08 -21.89
C GLY A 17 -11.70 -0.42 -21.36
N GLU A 18 -11.90 0.46 -20.40
CA GLU A 18 -10.82 1.16 -19.72
C GLU A 18 -10.98 0.96 -18.22
N LEU A 19 -9.85 0.85 -17.52
CA LEU A 19 -9.83 0.66 -16.07
C LEU A 19 -8.68 1.46 -15.48
N THR A 20 -9.01 2.44 -14.64
CA THR A 20 -8.00 3.18 -13.87
C THR A 20 -7.83 2.52 -12.52
N ILE A 21 -6.65 1.96 -12.30
CA ILE A 21 -6.28 1.26 -11.08
C ILE A 21 -5.37 2.16 -10.25
N GLY A 22 -5.83 2.54 -9.06
CA GLY A 22 -5.01 3.20 -8.08
C GLY A 22 -4.25 2.20 -7.22
N PHE A 23 -3.08 2.61 -6.74
CA PHE A 23 -2.34 1.82 -5.76
C PHE A 23 -1.55 2.73 -4.83
N ILE A 24 -1.42 2.28 -3.59
CA ILE A 24 -0.68 3.03 -2.58
C ILE A 24 0.81 3.08 -2.90
N ARG A 25 1.42 4.25 -2.68
CA ARG A 25 2.86 4.45 -2.87
C ARG A 25 3.67 3.40 -2.12
N GLY A 26 4.66 2.83 -2.80
CA GLY A 26 5.49 1.76 -2.29
C GLY A 26 5.02 0.37 -2.70
N TYR A 27 3.77 0.19 -3.06
CA TYR A 27 3.24 -1.11 -3.48
C TYR A 27 3.84 -1.58 -4.81
N GLU A 28 4.38 -0.69 -5.63
CA GLU A 28 5.16 -1.01 -6.82
C GLU A 28 6.43 -1.81 -6.51
N GLN A 29 6.89 -1.83 -5.25
CA GLN A 29 8.03 -2.64 -4.81
C GLN A 29 7.65 -4.11 -4.53
N SER A 30 6.37 -4.43 -4.57
CA SER A 30 5.82 -5.76 -4.33
C SER A 30 5.72 -6.59 -5.62
N ARG A 31 5.00 -7.70 -5.55
CA ARG A 31 4.69 -8.55 -6.72
C ARG A 31 3.48 -8.06 -7.50
N PHE A 32 3.06 -6.82 -7.32
CA PHE A 32 1.89 -6.23 -7.98
C PHE A 32 1.97 -6.32 -9.51
N SER A 33 3.15 -6.20 -10.08
CA SER A 33 3.36 -6.35 -11.53
C SER A 33 2.93 -7.73 -12.05
N GLU A 34 3.06 -8.78 -11.25
CA GLU A 34 2.62 -10.13 -11.64
C GLU A 34 1.09 -10.21 -11.68
N THR A 35 0.41 -9.60 -10.71
CA THR A 35 -1.06 -9.50 -10.70
C THR A 35 -1.56 -8.74 -11.92
N LEU A 36 -0.96 -7.58 -12.22
CA LEU A 36 -1.32 -6.78 -13.38
C LEU A 36 -1.10 -7.54 -14.68
N ARG A 37 0.03 -8.23 -14.81
CA ARG A 37 0.34 -9.03 -16.01
C ARG A 37 -0.69 -10.13 -16.22
N SER A 38 -1.01 -10.89 -15.19
CA SER A 38 -1.98 -11.97 -15.27
C SER A 38 -3.37 -11.47 -15.67
N PHE A 39 -3.81 -10.36 -15.08
CA PHE A 39 -5.08 -9.74 -15.45
C PHE A 39 -5.08 -9.25 -16.88
N HIS A 40 -4.00 -8.58 -17.30
CA HIS A 40 -3.87 -8.09 -18.67
C HIS A 40 -3.87 -9.23 -19.70
N GLU A 41 -3.22 -10.34 -19.40
CA GLU A 41 -3.25 -11.52 -20.27
C GLU A 41 -4.64 -12.13 -20.36
N ALA A 42 -5.40 -12.10 -19.27
CA ALA A 42 -6.78 -12.62 -19.26
C ALA A 42 -7.76 -11.68 -20.00
N TYR A 43 -7.54 -10.38 -19.96
CA TYR A 43 -8.41 -9.35 -20.56
C TYR A 43 -7.58 -8.36 -21.39
N PRO A 44 -7.03 -8.79 -22.54
CA PRO A 44 -6.07 -7.96 -23.30
C PRO A 44 -6.68 -6.70 -23.92
N ASN A 45 -8.00 -6.63 -24.05
CA ASN A 45 -8.71 -5.49 -24.63
C ASN A 45 -9.20 -4.48 -23.59
N ILE A 46 -8.93 -4.70 -22.31
CA ILE A 46 -9.13 -3.69 -21.27
C ILE A 46 -7.85 -2.86 -21.16
N SER A 47 -7.95 -1.58 -21.48
CA SER A 47 -6.85 -0.63 -21.29
C SER A 47 -6.71 -0.30 -19.82
N ILE A 48 -5.53 -0.52 -19.25
CA ILE A 48 -5.24 -0.28 -17.85
C ILE A 48 -4.44 1.02 -17.71
N HIS A 49 -4.95 1.92 -16.87
CA HIS A 49 -4.26 3.15 -16.48
C HIS A 49 -3.91 3.05 -15.00
N LEU A 50 -2.69 3.37 -14.63
CA LEU A 50 -2.21 3.25 -13.25
C LEU A 50 -2.09 4.63 -12.61
N LEU A 51 -2.49 4.72 -11.36
CA LEU A 51 -2.45 5.93 -10.56
C LEU A 51 -1.87 5.63 -9.19
N ARG A 52 -0.74 6.23 -8.87
CA ARG A 52 -0.04 6.02 -7.60
C ARG A 52 -0.30 7.20 -6.67
N GLU A 53 -0.83 6.93 -5.49
CA GLU A 53 -1.16 7.97 -4.52
C GLU A 53 -1.05 7.48 -3.07
N ASN A 54 -1.23 8.40 -2.11
CA ASN A 54 -1.33 8.09 -0.70
C ASN A 54 -2.66 7.43 -0.38
N MET A 55 -2.75 6.80 0.78
CA MET A 55 -3.95 6.10 1.26
C MET A 55 -5.20 6.98 1.20
N SER A 56 -5.17 8.16 1.79
CA SER A 56 -6.33 9.06 1.84
C SER A 56 -6.69 9.62 0.47
N ALA A 57 -5.70 9.98 -0.35
CA ALA A 57 -5.93 10.48 -1.70
C ALA A 57 -6.59 9.44 -2.60
N LEU A 58 -6.25 8.16 -2.46
CA LEU A 58 -6.91 7.08 -3.21
C LEU A 58 -8.41 7.01 -2.92
N TYR A 59 -8.81 7.16 -1.67
CA TYR A 59 -10.24 7.16 -1.33
C TYR A 59 -10.97 8.35 -1.94
N GLU A 60 -10.37 9.54 -1.92
CA GLU A 60 -10.94 10.72 -2.58
C GLU A 60 -11.10 10.51 -4.08
N LEU A 61 -10.11 9.92 -4.73
CA LEU A 61 -10.13 9.66 -6.18
C LEU A 61 -11.14 8.58 -6.57
N LEU A 62 -11.37 7.59 -5.71
CA LEU A 62 -12.45 6.63 -5.89
C LEU A 62 -13.81 7.30 -5.76
N ASP A 63 -13.98 8.13 -4.74
CA ASP A 63 -15.24 8.80 -4.45
C ASP A 63 -15.65 9.76 -5.57
N ASN A 64 -14.71 10.49 -6.15
CA ASN A 64 -14.96 11.43 -7.25
C ASN A 64 -14.94 10.79 -8.64
N GLY A 65 -14.67 9.50 -8.75
CA GLY A 65 -14.69 8.78 -10.03
C GLY A 65 -13.43 8.89 -10.89
N THR A 66 -12.39 9.56 -10.42
CA THR A 66 -11.10 9.66 -11.14
C THR A 66 -10.41 8.30 -11.20
N CYS A 67 -10.53 7.51 -10.15
CA CYS A 67 -10.00 6.15 -10.04
C CYS A 67 -11.17 5.16 -9.98
N ASP A 68 -11.07 4.05 -10.68
CA ASP A 68 -12.13 3.04 -10.70
C ASP A 68 -12.04 2.05 -9.55
N LEU A 69 -10.84 1.61 -9.24
CA LEU A 69 -10.58 0.78 -8.06
C LEU A 69 -9.17 1.01 -7.56
N ALA A 70 -8.91 0.69 -6.31
CA ALA A 70 -7.62 0.93 -5.70
C ALA A 70 -7.17 -0.24 -4.84
N PHE A 71 -5.89 -0.59 -4.96
CA PHE A 71 -5.17 -1.47 -4.05
C PHE A 71 -4.56 -0.60 -2.96
N ASN A 72 -5.08 -0.70 -1.76
CA ASN A 72 -4.78 0.24 -0.69
C ASN A 72 -4.63 -0.43 0.66
N LEU A 73 -3.89 0.21 1.54
CA LEU A 73 -3.93 -0.12 2.96
C LEU A 73 -5.19 0.45 3.57
N SER A 74 -5.82 -0.29 4.48
CA SER A 74 -7.02 0.14 5.18
C SER A 74 -6.64 0.59 6.58
N LEU A 75 -6.73 1.87 6.85
CA LEU A 75 -6.52 2.44 8.17
C LEU A 75 -7.78 3.15 8.66
N TYR A 76 -8.41 3.94 7.78
CA TYR A 76 -9.64 4.68 8.06
C TYR A 76 -10.53 4.69 6.83
N THR A 77 -11.63 3.94 6.87
CA THR A 77 -12.54 3.78 5.74
C THR A 77 -13.93 4.36 6.01
N GLN A 78 -14.19 4.83 7.23
CA GLN A 78 -15.53 5.14 7.72
C GLN A 78 -16.14 6.42 7.16
N ASN A 79 -15.40 7.22 6.39
CA ASN A 79 -15.88 8.51 5.87
C ASN A 79 -16.51 8.43 4.48
N TYR A 80 -16.60 7.23 3.88
CA TYR A 80 -17.07 7.05 2.51
C TYR A 80 -18.11 5.93 2.45
N GLU A 81 -19.38 6.29 2.51
CA GLU A 81 -20.49 5.33 2.56
C GLU A 81 -20.65 4.54 1.25
N ASP A 82 -20.33 5.17 0.11
CA ASP A 82 -20.46 4.55 -1.21
C ASP A 82 -19.28 3.67 -1.60
N LEU A 83 -18.24 3.61 -0.79
CA LEU A 83 -17.10 2.75 -1.06
C LEU A 83 -17.32 1.33 -0.55
N LYS A 84 -17.02 0.37 -1.40
CA LYS A 84 -16.96 -1.06 -1.08
C LYS A 84 -15.52 -1.50 -0.93
N HIS A 85 -15.30 -2.51 -0.12
CA HIS A 85 -14.00 -2.99 0.26
C HIS A 85 -13.97 -4.52 0.18
N ARG A 86 -12.85 -5.05 -0.32
CA ARG A 86 -12.57 -6.49 -0.28
C ARG A 86 -11.19 -6.69 0.32
N PHE A 87 -11.13 -7.35 1.46
CA PHE A 87 -9.88 -7.73 2.11
C PHE A 87 -9.06 -8.66 1.23
N LEU A 88 -7.76 -8.42 1.13
CA LEU A 88 -6.80 -9.27 0.43
C LEU A 88 -5.87 -9.99 1.39
N LYS A 89 -5.16 -9.25 2.22
CA LYS A 89 -4.22 -9.80 3.20
C LYS A 89 -3.81 -8.72 4.22
N GLN A 90 -3.01 -9.12 5.20
CA GLN A 90 -2.37 -8.20 6.13
C GLN A 90 -0.87 -8.10 5.82
N PHE A 91 -0.33 -6.89 5.94
CA PHE A 91 1.10 -6.65 5.82
C PHE A 91 1.69 -6.25 7.16
N PRO A 92 2.81 -6.87 7.57
CA PRO A 92 3.53 -6.45 8.76
C PRO A 92 4.10 -5.04 8.57
N MET A 93 4.11 -4.27 9.65
CA MET A 93 4.70 -2.94 9.69
C MET A 93 6.11 -3.03 10.26
N MET A 94 7.00 -2.25 9.66
CA MET A 94 8.42 -2.27 9.98
C MET A 94 8.90 -0.88 10.39
N ALA A 95 9.77 -0.83 11.38
CA ALA A 95 10.58 0.34 11.65
C ALA A 95 11.83 0.28 10.77
N VAL A 96 12.13 1.36 10.08
CA VAL A 96 13.27 1.46 9.17
C VAL A 96 14.28 2.44 9.78
N LEU A 97 15.46 1.93 10.08
CA LEU A 97 16.51 2.65 10.79
C LEU A 97 17.80 2.63 9.97
N TYR A 98 18.72 3.53 10.30
CA TYR A 98 20.07 3.46 9.72
C TYR A 98 20.99 2.58 10.59
N PRO A 99 22.03 1.97 10.02
CA PRO A 99 23.04 1.24 10.79
C PRO A 99 23.72 2.17 11.78
N GLY A 100 23.85 1.72 13.04
CA GLY A 100 24.42 2.54 14.11
C GLY A 100 23.41 3.33 14.94
N HIS A 101 22.15 3.35 14.52
CA HIS A 101 21.07 3.87 15.37
C HIS A 101 21.00 3.08 16.68
N THR A 102 20.66 3.75 17.78
CA THR A 102 20.64 3.12 19.11
C THR A 102 19.66 1.93 19.21
N LEU A 103 18.59 1.93 18.37
CA LEU A 103 17.60 0.87 18.34
C LEU A 103 17.89 -0.18 17.26
N ALA A 104 18.94 -0.02 16.46
CA ALA A 104 19.22 -0.90 15.32
C ALA A 104 19.60 -2.35 15.72
N GLY A 105 20.04 -2.55 16.96
CA GLY A 105 20.37 -3.89 17.49
C GLY A 105 19.17 -4.66 18.06
N GLU A 106 18.00 -4.05 18.13
CA GLU A 106 16.80 -4.69 18.67
C GLU A 106 16.23 -5.71 17.69
N SER A 107 15.75 -6.85 18.21
CA SER A 107 15.10 -7.88 17.39
C SER A 107 13.69 -7.48 16.95
N HIS A 108 13.06 -6.63 17.72
CA HIS A 108 11.74 -6.06 17.46
C HIS A 108 11.58 -4.76 18.25
N LEU A 109 10.62 -3.96 17.84
CA LEU A 109 10.25 -2.71 18.51
C LEU A 109 8.72 -2.63 18.64
N MET A 110 8.29 -1.83 19.61
CA MET A 110 6.89 -1.35 19.66
C MET A 110 6.84 0.07 19.12
N TYR A 111 5.68 0.52 18.65
CA TYR A 111 5.54 1.89 18.19
C TYR A 111 6.01 2.92 19.22
N ARG A 112 5.69 2.72 20.50
CA ARG A 112 6.09 3.63 21.59
C ARG A 112 7.61 3.79 21.73
N ASP A 113 8.39 2.82 21.29
CA ASP A 113 9.85 2.88 21.35
C ASP A 113 10.42 3.94 20.40
N LEU A 114 9.62 4.39 19.44
CA LEU A 114 9.98 5.41 18.45
C LEU A 114 9.55 6.82 18.85
N ALA A 115 9.01 7.00 20.06
CA ALA A 115 8.37 8.27 20.47
C ALA A 115 9.31 9.48 20.46
N ARG A 116 10.62 9.28 20.61
CA ARG A 116 11.61 10.36 20.65
C ARG A 116 12.41 10.52 19.36
N GLU A 117 12.04 9.77 18.33
CA GLU A 117 12.76 9.78 17.07
C GLU A 117 12.30 10.91 16.15
N ASP A 118 13.20 11.31 15.25
CA ASP A 118 12.86 12.16 14.11
C ASP A 118 12.31 11.28 12.98
N PHE A 119 11.17 11.68 12.40
CA PHE A 119 10.46 10.89 11.41
C PHE A 119 10.52 11.47 10.02
N ILE A 120 10.77 10.61 9.06
CA ILE A 120 10.58 10.87 7.64
C ILE A 120 9.28 10.18 7.24
N ILE A 121 8.33 10.94 6.68
CA ILE A 121 7.01 10.43 6.34
C ILE A 121 6.72 10.58 4.84
N MET A 122 5.79 9.75 4.37
CA MET A 122 5.29 9.79 3.00
C MET A 122 4.03 10.65 2.94
N GLN A 123 4.23 11.94 2.72
CA GLN A 123 3.14 12.90 2.59
C GLN A 123 3.51 14.00 1.61
N PRO A 124 2.64 14.35 0.65
CA PRO A 124 2.86 15.50 -0.21
C PRO A 124 3.00 16.78 0.61
N GLN A 125 3.89 17.68 0.17
CA GLN A 125 4.01 18.99 0.79
C GLN A 125 2.71 19.78 0.70
N GLY A 126 2.43 20.61 1.70
CA GLY A 126 1.24 21.44 1.75
C GLY A 126 0.03 20.79 2.42
N ARG A 127 0.12 19.53 2.80
CA ARG A 127 -0.92 18.85 3.59
C ARG A 127 -0.71 19.09 5.09
N SER A 128 -1.82 19.08 5.85
CA SER A 128 -1.76 19.16 7.32
C SER A 128 -1.09 17.90 7.89
N ASN A 129 -0.27 18.08 8.94
CA ASN A 129 0.34 16.95 9.66
C ASN A 129 -0.72 15.97 10.21
N ASP A 130 -1.90 16.49 10.59
CA ASP A 130 -2.97 15.69 11.19
C ASP A 130 -3.58 14.67 10.21
N GLU A 131 -3.35 14.85 8.91
CA GLU A 131 -3.87 13.97 7.85
C GLU A 131 -2.89 12.87 7.44
N ALA A 132 -1.66 12.90 7.92
CA ALA A 132 -0.68 11.89 7.57
C ALA A 132 -0.98 10.56 8.26
N GLU A 133 -0.93 9.48 7.50
CA GLU A 133 -1.19 8.13 8.00
C GLU A 133 -0.22 7.76 9.12
N GLU A 134 1.05 8.11 8.99
CA GLU A 134 2.08 7.82 10.00
C GLU A 134 1.80 8.56 11.31
N VAL A 135 1.27 9.78 11.26
CA VAL A 135 0.88 10.52 12.48
C VAL A 135 -0.26 9.80 13.19
N LEU A 136 -1.27 9.38 12.45
CA LEU A 136 -2.41 8.65 13.00
C LEU A 136 -2.00 7.30 13.59
N ILE A 137 -1.13 6.57 12.91
CA ILE A 137 -0.60 5.30 13.41
C ILE A 137 0.18 5.50 14.70
N CYS A 138 1.11 6.46 14.73
CA CYS A 138 1.91 6.75 15.91
C CYS A 138 1.05 7.16 17.11
N TYR A 139 0.02 7.98 16.87
CA TYR A 139 -0.89 8.39 17.93
C TYR A 139 -1.71 7.22 18.47
N ASN A 140 -2.34 6.46 17.57
CA ASN A 140 -3.25 5.38 17.99
C ASN A 140 -2.52 4.15 18.53
N LYS A 141 -1.38 3.80 17.96
CA LYS A 141 -0.62 2.60 18.33
C LYS A 141 0.48 2.86 19.34
N GLY A 142 1.08 4.04 19.31
CA GLY A 142 2.24 4.39 20.14
C GLY A 142 1.97 5.43 21.21
N GLY A 143 0.85 6.13 21.14
CA GLY A 143 0.50 7.17 22.10
C GLY A 143 1.33 8.45 21.99
N PHE A 144 1.91 8.73 20.82
CA PHE A 144 2.73 9.93 20.62
C PHE A 144 2.46 10.57 19.26
N ILE A 145 2.84 11.84 19.14
CA ILE A 145 2.85 12.57 17.89
C ILE A 145 4.29 12.64 17.40
N PRO A 146 4.60 12.10 16.20
CA PRO A 146 5.96 12.06 15.70
C PRO A 146 6.51 13.45 15.39
N ASN A 147 7.79 13.65 15.65
CA ASN A 147 8.51 14.83 15.18
C ASN A 147 8.92 14.63 13.72
N ILE A 148 8.27 15.34 12.80
CA ILE A 148 8.48 15.18 11.36
C ILE A 148 9.59 16.09 10.90
N VAL A 149 10.66 15.52 10.37
CA VAL A 149 11.82 16.29 9.84
C VAL A 149 11.84 16.34 8.32
N ALA A 150 11.15 15.42 7.64
CA ALA A 150 11.05 15.41 6.18
C ALA A 150 9.75 14.76 5.72
N ARG A 151 9.23 15.27 4.59
CA ARG A 151 8.05 14.73 3.90
C ARG A 151 8.43 14.43 2.47
N GLU A 152 8.18 13.19 2.05
CA GLU A 152 8.57 12.74 0.73
C GLU A 152 7.41 12.03 0.02
N ARG A 153 7.43 12.09 -1.31
CA ARG A 153 6.41 11.46 -2.14
C ARG A 153 6.79 10.03 -2.53
N GLU A 154 8.08 9.70 -2.51
CA GLU A 154 8.59 8.43 -3.03
C GLU A 154 9.30 7.64 -1.94
N VAL A 155 9.05 6.33 -1.91
CA VAL A 155 9.71 5.41 -0.96
C VAL A 155 11.23 5.47 -1.09
N GLN A 156 11.77 5.55 -2.30
CA GLN A 156 13.21 5.59 -2.54
C GLN A 156 13.86 6.79 -1.86
N THR A 157 13.21 7.95 -1.87
CA THR A 157 13.72 9.15 -1.22
C THR A 157 13.65 9.00 0.30
N VAL A 158 12.57 8.44 0.83
CA VAL A 158 12.47 8.14 2.26
C VAL A 158 13.62 7.23 2.70
N LEU A 159 13.86 6.15 1.98
CA LEU A 159 14.92 5.20 2.31
C LEU A 159 16.32 5.80 2.19
N LEU A 160 16.54 6.68 1.21
CA LEU A 160 17.80 7.43 1.09
C LEU A 160 18.05 8.31 2.32
N GLU A 161 17.04 9.05 2.76
CA GLU A 161 17.14 9.92 3.92
C GLU A 161 17.35 9.17 5.23
N VAL A 162 16.68 8.02 5.39
CA VAL A 162 16.93 7.11 6.53
C VAL A 162 18.37 6.62 6.48
N SER A 163 18.83 6.14 5.32
CA SER A 163 20.22 5.69 5.14
C SER A 163 21.24 6.78 5.47
N ALA A 164 20.91 8.02 5.18
CA ALA A 164 21.74 9.19 5.47
C ALA A 164 21.73 9.60 6.97
N GLY A 165 20.91 8.94 7.78
CA GLY A 165 20.82 9.22 9.20
C GLY A 165 19.96 10.43 9.54
N PHE A 166 19.08 10.88 8.63
CA PHE A 166 18.24 12.06 8.87
C PHE A 166 17.10 11.77 9.85
N GLY A 167 16.67 10.51 9.95
CA GLY A 167 15.61 10.10 10.81
C GLY A 167 15.23 8.63 10.58
N VAL A 168 14.08 8.24 11.13
CA VAL A 168 13.51 6.90 10.98
C VAL A 168 12.23 6.97 10.15
N ALA A 169 11.79 5.82 9.66
CA ALA A 169 10.51 5.70 8.97
C ALA A 169 9.75 4.46 9.45
N ILE A 170 8.44 4.49 9.27
CA ILE A 170 7.55 3.34 9.45
C ILE A 170 6.98 3.00 8.09
N LEU A 171 7.20 1.78 7.61
CA LEU A 171 6.75 1.35 6.29
C LEU A 171 6.22 -0.08 6.36
N PRO A 172 5.25 -0.44 5.51
CA PRO A 172 4.87 -1.83 5.35
C PRO A 172 6.03 -2.64 4.77
N GLU A 173 6.10 -3.91 5.13
CA GLU A 173 7.21 -4.81 4.77
C GLU A 173 7.48 -4.84 3.26
N TYR A 174 6.43 -4.83 2.43
CA TYR A 174 6.59 -4.89 0.98
C TYR A 174 7.39 -3.70 0.41
N ALA A 175 7.34 -2.54 1.08
CA ALA A 175 8.01 -1.32 0.60
C ALA A 175 9.54 -1.40 0.73
N VAL A 176 10.04 -2.25 1.62
CA VAL A 176 11.48 -2.40 1.88
C VAL A 176 12.04 -3.75 1.47
N ARG A 177 11.19 -4.68 1.05
CA ARG A 177 11.53 -6.08 0.75
C ARG A 177 12.67 -6.23 -0.26
N HIS A 178 12.69 -5.39 -1.27
CA HIS A 178 13.61 -5.48 -2.41
C HIS A 178 14.54 -4.26 -2.53
N TYR A 179 14.75 -3.54 -1.44
CA TYR A 179 15.63 -2.38 -1.47
C TYR A 179 17.09 -2.81 -1.67
N ARG A 180 17.72 -2.32 -2.76
CA ARG A 180 19.05 -2.77 -3.20
C ARG A 180 20.19 -2.36 -2.28
N ASN A 181 20.04 -1.26 -1.55
CA ASN A 181 21.04 -0.76 -0.60
C ASN A 181 20.77 -1.20 0.84
N ALA A 182 20.36 -2.46 1.02
CA ALA A 182 20.01 -3.03 2.31
C ALA A 182 21.13 -2.93 3.37
N ARG A 183 22.39 -2.75 2.97
CA ARG A 183 23.52 -2.53 3.89
C ARG A 183 23.40 -1.22 4.68
N ASN A 184 22.70 -0.23 4.12
CA ASN A 184 22.56 1.10 4.70
C ASN A 184 21.24 1.26 5.47
N LEU A 185 20.51 0.18 5.63
CA LEU A 185 19.24 0.15 6.35
C LEU A 185 19.21 -1.02 7.34
N VAL A 186 18.56 -0.78 8.46
CA VAL A 186 18.18 -1.82 9.42
C VAL A 186 16.67 -1.80 9.51
N VAL A 187 16.04 -2.92 9.17
CA VAL A 187 14.58 -3.08 9.16
C VAL A 187 14.20 -3.94 10.35
N VAL A 188 13.44 -3.38 11.28
CA VAL A 188 13.07 -4.04 12.54
C VAL A 188 11.55 -4.21 12.58
N PRO A 189 11.03 -5.43 12.80
CA PRO A 189 9.59 -5.64 12.88
C PRO A 189 8.98 -4.91 14.08
N LEU A 190 7.81 -4.34 13.86
CA LEU A 190 6.99 -3.74 14.90
C LEU A 190 6.05 -4.79 15.46
N LEU A 191 6.07 -4.98 16.77
CA LEU A 191 5.24 -5.96 17.47
C LEU A 191 4.31 -5.27 18.47
N ARG A 192 3.18 -5.92 18.73
CA ARG A 192 2.29 -5.60 19.84
C ARG A 192 2.89 -6.07 21.17
N ALA A 193 2.30 -5.64 22.27
CA ALA A 193 2.75 -6.03 23.61
C ALA A 193 2.69 -7.54 23.84
N ASP A 194 1.79 -8.26 23.17
CA ASP A 194 1.66 -9.71 23.25
C ASP A 194 2.64 -10.48 22.35
N GLY A 195 3.50 -9.77 21.61
CA GLY A 195 4.48 -10.36 20.71
C GLY A 195 3.95 -10.64 19.30
N SER A 196 2.67 -10.40 19.03
CA SER A 196 2.12 -10.53 17.69
C SER A 196 2.54 -9.37 16.79
N PRO A 197 2.63 -9.56 15.46
CA PRO A 197 3.02 -8.49 14.56
C PRO A 197 2.01 -7.33 14.52
N GLU A 198 2.51 -6.12 14.47
CA GLU A 198 1.71 -4.97 14.05
C GLU A 198 1.52 -5.08 12.53
N GLU A 199 0.25 -5.10 12.10
CA GLU A 199 -0.10 -5.30 10.71
C GLU A 199 -1.16 -4.29 10.28
N LEU A 200 -1.20 -4.00 8.97
CA LEU A 200 -2.29 -3.26 8.36
C LEU A 200 -2.99 -4.13 7.32
N ASP A 201 -4.32 -4.00 7.28
CA ASP A 201 -5.13 -4.66 6.26
C ASP A 201 -4.85 -4.05 4.89
N PHE A 202 -4.70 -4.89 3.90
CA PHE A 202 -4.56 -4.53 2.50
C PHE A 202 -5.78 -5.00 1.75
N GLU A 203 -6.34 -4.12 0.91
CA GLU A 203 -7.65 -4.33 0.30
C GLU A 203 -7.72 -3.82 -1.12
N ILE A 204 -8.76 -4.25 -1.83
CA ILE A 204 -9.27 -3.55 -3.01
C ILE A 204 -10.48 -2.74 -2.58
N ALA A 205 -10.54 -1.47 -2.97
CA ALA A 205 -11.67 -0.60 -2.75
C ALA A 205 -12.19 -0.04 -4.08
N TRP A 206 -13.50 0.18 -4.16
CA TRP A 206 -14.15 0.77 -5.33
C TRP A 206 -15.43 1.47 -4.91
N ARG A 207 -15.91 2.39 -5.74
CA ARG A 207 -17.19 3.06 -5.49
C ARG A 207 -18.33 2.18 -6.01
N GLN A 208 -19.28 1.83 -5.15
CA GLN A 208 -20.40 0.96 -5.50
C GLN A 208 -21.20 1.50 -6.70
N SER A 209 -21.39 2.80 -6.78
CA SER A 209 -22.16 3.45 -7.84
C SER A 209 -21.38 3.67 -9.15
N ASN A 210 -20.09 3.33 -9.20
CA ASN A 210 -19.30 3.45 -10.42
C ASN A 210 -19.81 2.46 -11.46
N PRO A 211 -20.29 2.94 -12.65
CA PRO A 211 -20.91 2.07 -13.66
C PRO A 211 -19.92 1.33 -14.55
N ASN A 212 -18.62 1.50 -14.37
CA ASN A 212 -17.61 0.88 -15.24
C ASN A 212 -17.63 -0.64 -15.11
N PRO A 213 -18.03 -1.41 -16.17
CA PRO A 213 -18.13 -2.86 -16.09
C PRO A 213 -16.77 -3.56 -15.97
N ALA A 214 -15.66 -2.89 -16.27
CA ALA A 214 -14.32 -3.46 -16.12
C ALA A 214 -13.95 -3.68 -14.65
N ILE A 215 -14.56 -2.94 -13.72
CA ILE A 215 -14.36 -3.15 -12.27
C ILE A 215 -14.77 -4.57 -11.91
N GLU A 216 -15.96 -5.00 -12.32
CA GLU A 216 -16.48 -6.35 -12.04
C GLU A 216 -15.57 -7.44 -12.59
N LYS A 217 -14.96 -7.22 -13.74
CA LYS A 217 -14.04 -8.19 -14.36
C LYS A 217 -12.79 -8.39 -13.51
N LEU A 218 -12.22 -7.33 -12.98
CA LEU A 218 -11.06 -7.45 -12.08
C LEU A 218 -11.45 -8.10 -10.76
N LEU A 219 -12.58 -7.75 -10.18
CA LEU A 219 -13.04 -8.35 -8.94
C LEU A 219 -13.29 -9.85 -9.09
N GLN A 220 -13.93 -10.26 -10.17
CA GLN A 220 -14.14 -11.69 -10.49
C GLN A 220 -12.81 -12.41 -10.70
N TRP A 221 -11.88 -11.79 -11.42
CA TRP A 221 -10.57 -12.37 -11.66
C TRP A 221 -9.81 -12.60 -10.34
N VAL A 222 -9.83 -11.63 -9.42
CA VAL A 222 -9.19 -11.75 -8.11
C VAL A 222 -9.81 -12.87 -7.27
N GLU A 223 -11.14 -13.08 -7.34
CA GLU A 223 -11.81 -14.18 -6.65
C GLU A 223 -11.37 -15.56 -7.12
N THR A 224 -11.10 -15.70 -8.42
CA THR A 224 -10.77 -17.00 -9.04
C THR A 224 -9.27 -17.29 -9.08
N HIS A 225 -8.44 -16.33 -8.73
CA HIS A 225 -6.99 -16.44 -8.74
C HIS A 225 -6.43 -16.20 -7.35
N GLU A 226 -5.43 -16.97 -6.97
CA GLU A 226 -4.71 -16.72 -5.73
C GLU A 226 -3.99 -15.37 -5.85
N TYR A 227 -4.25 -14.49 -4.87
CA TYR A 227 -3.57 -13.20 -4.81
C TYR A 227 -2.13 -13.42 -4.37
N VAL A 228 -1.20 -13.13 -5.27
CA VAL A 228 0.24 -13.37 -5.08
C VAL A 228 0.90 -12.15 -4.47
N GLU A 229 1.58 -12.37 -3.32
CA GLU A 229 2.37 -11.34 -2.65
C GLU A 229 3.60 -11.87 -1.91
#